data_1c54211e254dac1e35dfc23603a443d7
#
_entry.id   1c54211e254dac1e35dfc23603a443d7
#
_cell.length_a   1.000
_cell.length_b   1.000
_cell.length_c   1.000
_cell.angle_alpha   90.00
_cell.angle_beta   90.00
_cell.angle_gamma   90.00
#
_symmetry.space_group_name_H-M   'P 1'
#
loop_
_entity.id
_entity.type
_entity.pdbx_description
1 polymer ?
#
loop_
_entity_poly.entity_id
_entity_poly.type
_entity_poly.pdbx_seq_one_letter_code
_entity_poly.pdbx_strand_id
1 'polypeptide(L)'
;YGLSKDLKISLNDAKKYITKFFAQYPGVQKWMDEVVLKATSCGYVTTFWGRKRYVPGLQEKNKNMYDAARRIAVNTVVQGTAAELVKKGMLALNQTLKSFGAEMLLQIHDEFLITGPKDQIELIRQQVKQILEAIVDWNVPLLVTTRLGNNWQEISK
;
A
#
# COMPACT_ATOMS: atom_id res chain seq x y z
N TYR A 1 0.49 16.50 15.32
CA TYR A 1 0.08 17.74 14.62
C TYR A 1 -0.81 17.42 13.38
N GLY A 2 -0.44 16.48 12.51
CA GLY A 2 -1.26 16.08 11.36
C GLY A 2 -2.67 15.66 11.76
N LEU A 3 -2.79 14.62 12.59
CA LEU A 3 -4.08 14.06 13.03
C LEU A 3 -5.00 15.13 13.67
N SER A 4 -4.46 16.06 14.45
CA SER A 4 -5.28 17.12 15.06
C SER A 4 -5.83 18.10 14.03
N LYS A 5 -5.08 18.38 12.96
CA LYS A 5 -5.53 19.19 11.82
C LYS A 5 -6.62 18.49 10.99
N ASP A 6 -6.36 17.26 10.64
CA ASP A 6 -7.23 16.48 9.75
C ASP A 6 -8.60 16.21 10.40
N LEU A 7 -8.60 15.89 11.70
CA LEU A 7 -9.83 15.66 12.48
C LEU A 7 -10.41 16.91 13.13
N LYS A 8 -9.76 18.07 13.00
CA LYS A 8 -10.15 19.34 13.66
C LYS A 8 -10.36 19.21 15.18
N ILE A 9 -9.48 18.45 15.86
CA ILE A 9 -9.50 18.20 17.30
C ILE A 9 -8.28 18.82 17.99
N SER A 10 -8.32 18.89 19.32
CA SER A 10 -7.18 19.38 20.11
C SER A 10 -5.95 18.45 19.97
N LEU A 11 -4.74 19.02 20.15
CA LEU A 11 -3.50 18.23 20.18
C LEU A 11 -3.53 17.16 21.28
N ASN A 12 -4.17 17.46 22.42
CA ASN A 12 -4.33 16.53 23.54
C ASN A 12 -5.21 15.33 23.15
N ASP A 13 -6.32 15.58 22.48
CA ASP A 13 -7.21 14.51 22.05
C ASP A 13 -6.56 13.67 20.94
N ALA A 14 -5.85 14.30 20.00
CA ALA A 14 -5.07 13.56 19.01
C ALA A 14 -4.02 12.64 19.67
N LYS A 15 -3.32 13.10 20.72
CA LYS A 15 -2.39 12.26 21.49
C LYS A 15 -3.12 11.11 22.17
N LYS A 16 -4.28 11.35 22.81
CA LYS A 16 -5.09 10.30 23.44
C LYS A 16 -5.53 9.24 22.44
N TYR A 17 -5.96 9.64 21.22
CA TYR A 17 -6.31 8.70 20.15
C TYR A 17 -5.12 7.81 19.74
N ILE A 18 -3.95 8.41 19.53
CA ILE A 18 -2.73 7.66 19.17
C ILE A 18 -2.35 6.67 20.28
N THR A 19 -2.38 7.12 21.54
CA THR A 19 -2.08 6.24 22.69
C THR A 19 -3.06 5.08 22.78
N LYS A 20 -4.37 5.35 22.64
CA LYS A 20 -5.39 4.29 22.65
C LYS A 20 -5.21 3.31 21.48
N PHE A 21 -4.88 3.81 20.29
CA PHE A 21 -4.61 2.96 19.13
C PHE A 21 -3.47 1.98 19.39
N PHE A 22 -2.33 2.44 19.86
CA PHE A 22 -1.19 1.56 20.13
C PHE A 22 -1.42 0.65 21.36
N ALA A 23 -2.22 1.07 22.33
CA ALA A 23 -2.65 0.21 23.42
C ALA A 23 -3.56 -0.93 22.92
N GLN A 24 -4.44 -0.64 21.97
CA GLN A 24 -5.32 -1.63 21.32
C GLN A 24 -4.53 -2.59 20.39
N TYR A 25 -3.50 -2.06 19.72
CA TYR A 25 -2.71 -2.78 18.71
C TYR A 25 -1.20 -2.76 19.04
N PRO A 26 -0.78 -3.38 20.16
CA PRO A 26 0.62 -3.32 20.61
C PRO A 26 1.60 -3.98 19.62
N GLY A 27 1.14 -4.95 18.84
CA GLY A 27 1.93 -5.59 17.79
C GLY A 27 2.36 -4.63 16.69
N VAL A 28 1.54 -3.62 16.37
CA VAL A 28 1.90 -2.59 15.39
C VAL A 28 3.07 -1.75 15.89
N GLN A 29 3.01 -1.29 17.13
CA GLN A 29 4.10 -0.52 17.75
C GLN A 29 5.40 -1.33 17.78
N LYS A 30 5.32 -2.58 18.25
CA LYS A 30 6.47 -3.50 18.31
C LYS A 30 7.11 -3.68 16.94
N TRP A 31 6.30 -3.95 15.92
CA TRP A 31 6.79 -4.10 14.55
C TRP A 31 7.48 -2.83 14.03
N MET A 32 6.90 -1.65 14.26
CA MET A 32 7.51 -0.37 13.87
C MET A 32 8.88 -0.18 14.52
N ASP A 33 8.99 -0.49 15.81
CA ASP A 33 10.24 -0.35 16.56
C ASP A 33 11.30 -1.36 16.09
N GLU A 34 10.93 -2.59 15.76
CA GLU A 34 11.81 -3.60 15.16
C GLU A 34 12.32 -3.19 13.78
N VAL A 35 11.47 -2.62 12.93
CA VAL A 35 11.88 -2.06 11.61
C VAL A 35 12.94 -0.98 11.79
N VAL A 36 12.71 -0.05 12.70
CA VAL A 36 13.63 1.05 12.97
C VAL A 36 14.95 0.54 13.56
N LEU A 37 14.89 -0.35 14.53
CA LEU A 37 16.07 -0.94 15.16
C LEU A 37 16.96 -1.64 14.13
N LYS A 38 16.36 -2.48 13.29
CA LYS A 38 17.08 -3.17 12.20
C LYS A 38 17.67 -2.18 11.21
N ALA A 39 16.91 -1.16 10.81
CA ALA A 39 17.38 -0.15 9.87
C ALA A 39 18.52 0.70 10.44
N THR A 40 18.52 0.99 11.74
CA THR A 40 19.60 1.71 12.42
C THR A 40 20.91 0.91 12.37
N SER A 41 20.85 -0.41 12.50
CA SER A 41 22.04 -1.27 12.48
C SER A 41 22.60 -1.51 11.08
N CYS A 42 21.74 -1.71 10.06
CA CYS A 42 22.19 -2.04 8.71
C CYS A 42 22.18 -0.85 7.72
N GLY A 43 21.58 0.30 8.10
CA GLY A 43 21.55 1.52 7.28
C GLY A 43 20.43 1.57 6.24
N TYR A 44 19.60 0.53 6.14
CA TYR A 44 18.53 0.45 5.15
C TYR A 44 17.31 -0.32 5.68
N VAL A 45 16.17 -0.13 5.00
CA VAL A 45 14.99 -0.99 5.13
C VAL A 45 14.77 -1.79 3.85
N THR A 46 13.99 -2.88 3.96
CA THR A 46 13.56 -3.67 2.81
C THR A 46 12.05 -3.75 2.74
N THR A 47 11.51 -3.74 1.52
CA THR A 47 10.11 -4.12 1.28
C THR A 47 9.92 -5.63 1.51
N PHE A 48 8.68 -6.10 1.43
CA PHE A 48 8.35 -7.53 1.54
C PHE A 48 9.14 -8.39 0.53
N TRP A 49 9.35 -7.91 -0.70
CA TRP A 49 10.12 -8.62 -1.73
C TRP A 49 11.60 -8.25 -1.78
N GLY A 50 12.12 -7.59 -0.74
CA GLY A 50 13.56 -7.38 -0.54
C GLY A 50 14.14 -6.14 -1.24
N ARG A 51 13.35 -5.25 -1.83
CA ARG A 51 13.84 -3.99 -2.37
C ARG A 51 14.39 -3.12 -1.24
N LYS A 52 15.63 -2.69 -1.36
CA LYS A 52 16.33 -1.90 -0.34
C LYS A 52 16.11 -0.40 -0.53
N ARG A 53 15.98 0.31 0.58
CA ARG A 53 16.06 1.77 0.65
C ARG A 53 16.97 2.18 1.80
N TYR A 54 18.02 2.92 1.52
CA TYR A 54 18.92 3.47 2.52
C TYR A 54 18.25 4.60 3.30
N VAL A 55 18.47 4.64 4.62
CA VAL A 55 17.87 5.62 5.54
C VAL A 55 18.96 6.18 6.46
N PRO A 56 19.89 7.00 5.94
CA PRO A 56 21.03 7.50 6.72
C PRO A 56 20.64 8.34 7.94
N GLY A 57 19.51 9.05 7.89
CA GLY A 57 19.02 9.90 8.97
C GLY A 57 18.69 9.19 10.29
N LEU A 58 18.69 7.85 10.33
CA LEU A 58 18.51 7.09 11.58
C LEU A 58 19.74 7.11 12.51
N GLN A 59 20.88 7.62 12.05
CA GLN A 59 22.09 7.78 12.84
C GLN A 59 22.30 9.22 13.30
N GLU A 60 21.41 10.14 12.96
CA GLU A 60 21.51 11.54 13.27
C GLU A 60 21.23 11.83 14.75
N LYS A 61 22.02 12.72 15.34
CA LYS A 61 21.83 13.19 16.72
C LYS A 61 20.67 14.18 16.84
N ASN A 62 20.30 14.85 15.74
CA ASN A 62 19.19 15.77 15.70
C ASN A 62 17.87 15.00 15.74
N LYS A 63 17.10 15.21 16.80
CA LYS A 63 15.83 14.51 17.04
C LYS A 63 14.84 14.67 15.89
N ASN A 64 14.73 15.85 15.28
CA ASN A 64 13.79 16.09 14.18
C ASN A 64 14.20 15.29 12.94
N MET A 65 15.50 15.19 12.65
CA MET A 65 16.02 14.39 11.53
C MET A 65 15.83 12.90 11.80
N TYR A 66 16.11 12.44 13.02
CA TYR A 66 15.86 11.06 13.43
C TYR A 66 14.36 10.69 13.31
N ASP A 67 13.46 11.54 13.84
CA ASP A 67 12.02 11.29 13.79
C ASP A 67 11.49 11.28 12.33
N ALA A 68 12.06 12.10 11.45
CA ALA A 68 11.74 12.07 10.01
C ALA A 68 12.22 10.78 9.36
N ALA A 69 13.46 10.37 9.64
CA ALA A 69 14.03 9.12 9.12
C ALA A 69 13.27 7.87 9.62
N ARG A 70 12.85 7.87 10.89
CA ARG A 70 12.00 6.82 11.47
C ARG A 70 10.69 6.66 10.68
N ARG A 71 10.01 7.76 10.36
CA ARG A 71 8.79 7.72 9.52
C ARG A 71 9.08 7.21 8.12
N ILE A 72 10.19 7.66 7.51
CA ILE A 72 10.61 7.19 6.18
C ILE A 72 10.87 5.68 6.21
N ALA A 73 11.56 5.17 7.23
CA ALA A 73 11.85 3.75 7.37
C ALA A 73 10.56 2.91 7.38
N VAL A 74 9.65 3.21 8.30
CA VAL A 74 8.38 2.48 8.45
C VAL A 74 7.51 2.60 7.19
N ASN A 75 7.32 3.83 6.68
CA ASN A 75 6.50 4.06 5.50
C ASN A 75 7.07 3.35 4.27
N THR A 76 8.39 3.25 4.14
CA THR A 76 9.02 2.56 3.00
C THR A 76 8.69 1.08 2.99
N VAL A 77 8.68 0.42 4.14
CA VAL A 77 8.32 -1.01 4.20
C VAL A 77 6.88 -1.21 3.74
N VAL A 78 5.94 -0.40 4.23
CA VAL A 78 4.51 -0.54 3.89
C VAL A 78 4.23 -0.07 2.46
N GLN A 79 4.51 1.20 2.16
CA GLN A 79 4.17 1.79 0.85
C GLN A 79 5.02 1.23 -0.28
N GLY A 80 6.29 0.88 -0.02
CA GLY A 80 7.14 0.22 -0.99
C GLY A 80 6.63 -1.17 -1.34
N THR A 81 6.17 -1.94 -0.36
CA THR A 81 5.52 -3.24 -0.59
C THR A 81 4.22 -3.09 -1.38
N ALA A 82 3.38 -2.11 -1.04
CA ALA A 82 2.16 -1.81 -1.80
C ALA A 82 2.46 -1.46 -3.27
N ALA A 83 3.46 -0.63 -3.52
CA ALA A 83 3.86 -0.29 -4.89
C ALA A 83 4.40 -1.50 -5.68
N GLU A 84 5.08 -2.44 -5.03
CA GLU A 84 5.52 -3.69 -5.67
C GLU A 84 4.35 -4.63 -5.93
N LEU A 85 3.37 -4.70 -5.03
CA LEU A 85 2.14 -5.45 -5.20
C LEU A 85 1.39 -4.98 -6.46
N VAL A 86 1.19 -3.67 -6.59
CA VAL A 86 0.56 -3.07 -7.78
C VAL A 86 1.32 -3.43 -9.06
N LYS A 87 2.65 -3.31 -9.07
CA LYS A 87 3.46 -3.68 -10.25
C LYS A 87 3.36 -5.16 -10.61
N LYS A 88 3.34 -6.04 -9.60
CA LYS A 88 3.12 -7.48 -9.83
C LYS A 88 1.74 -7.73 -10.42
N GLY A 89 0.71 -7.02 -9.92
CA GLY A 89 -0.64 -7.04 -10.49
C GLY A 89 -0.67 -6.64 -11.95
N MET A 90 -0.04 -5.52 -12.30
CA MET A 90 0.06 -5.08 -13.70
C MET A 90 0.68 -6.14 -14.61
N LEU A 91 1.78 -6.75 -14.18
CA LEU A 91 2.47 -7.78 -14.95
C LEU A 91 1.62 -9.05 -15.10
N ALA A 92 0.98 -9.50 -14.03
CA ALA A 92 0.12 -10.68 -14.05
C ALA A 92 -1.11 -10.47 -14.95
N LEU A 93 -1.71 -9.29 -14.93
CA LEU A 93 -2.87 -8.96 -15.75
C LEU A 93 -2.54 -8.81 -17.23
N ASN A 94 -1.36 -8.28 -17.57
CA ASN A 94 -1.02 -7.91 -18.96
C ASN A 94 -1.16 -9.07 -19.97
N GLN A 95 -0.79 -10.29 -19.59
CA GLN A 95 -0.91 -11.46 -20.46
C GLN A 95 -2.37 -11.91 -20.61
N THR A 96 -3.09 -11.97 -19.49
CA THR A 96 -4.49 -12.43 -19.46
C THR A 96 -5.39 -11.43 -20.19
N LEU A 97 -5.22 -10.13 -20.00
CA LEU A 97 -6.03 -9.12 -20.67
C LEU A 97 -5.92 -9.22 -22.19
N LYS A 98 -4.72 -9.44 -22.72
CA LYS A 98 -4.50 -9.58 -24.17
C LYS A 98 -5.28 -10.75 -24.78
N SER A 99 -5.44 -11.87 -24.07
CA SER A 99 -6.20 -13.02 -24.56
C SER A 99 -7.70 -12.76 -24.69
N PHE A 100 -8.21 -11.74 -23.99
CA PHE A 100 -9.60 -11.27 -24.08
C PHE A 100 -9.79 -10.05 -24.98
N GLY A 101 -8.75 -9.56 -25.63
CA GLY A 101 -8.80 -8.27 -26.36
C GLY A 101 -9.08 -7.07 -25.42
N ALA A 102 -8.69 -7.21 -24.15
CA ALA A 102 -8.81 -6.18 -23.13
C ALA A 102 -7.47 -5.47 -22.89
N GLU A 103 -7.51 -4.25 -22.42
CA GLU A 103 -6.33 -3.42 -22.19
C GLU A 103 -6.41 -2.71 -20.85
N MET A 104 -5.27 -2.62 -20.15
CA MET A 104 -5.10 -1.76 -18.98
C MET A 104 -4.78 -0.34 -19.46
N LEU A 105 -5.67 0.60 -19.20
CA LEU A 105 -5.54 2.00 -19.64
C LEU A 105 -4.73 2.84 -18.67
N LEU A 106 -5.03 2.73 -17.37
CA LEU A 106 -4.42 3.55 -16.32
C LEU A 106 -4.21 2.74 -15.05
N GLN A 107 -3.20 3.15 -14.29
CA GLN A 107 -3.00 2.76 -12.89
C GLN A 107 -3.00 4.04 -12.05
N ILE A 108 -3.89 4.12 -11.07
CA ILE A 108 -4.09 5.30 -10.23
C ILE A 108 -4.07 4.81 -8.78
N HIS A 109 -3.00 5.17 -8.03
CA HIS A 109 -2.78 4.69 -6.66
C HIS A 109 -2.81 3.16 -6.54
N ASP A 110 -3.93 2.60 -6.08
CA ASP A 110 -4.20 1.18 -5.87
C ASP A 110 -5.31 0.64 -6.80
N GLU A 111 -5.68 1.42 -7.82
CA GLU A 111 -6.73 1.08 -8.78
C GLU A 111 -6.16 0.84 -10.18
N PHE A 112 -6.80 -0.07 -10.93
CA PHE A 112 -6.57 -0.30 -12.35
C PHE A 112 -7.82 0.04 -13.14
N LEU A 113 -7.66 0.87 -14.16
CA LEU A 113 -8.69 1.11 -15.17
C LEU A 113 -8.43 0.22 -16.36
N ILE A 114 -9.39 -0.65 -16.67
CA ILE A 114 -9.29 -1.67 -17.73
C ILE A 114 -10.47 -1.48 -18.68
N THR A 115 -10.23 -1.60 -19.98
CA THR A 115 -11.27 -1.66 -21.01
C THR A 115 -11.25 -3.02 -21.69
N GLY A 116 -12.41 -3.43 -22.22
CA GLY A 116 -12.53 -4.71 -22.92
C GLY A 116 -13.86 -4.87 -23.64
N PRO A 117 -14.02 -5.93 -24.45
CA PRO A 117 -15.25 -6.23 -25.16
C PRO A 117 -16.44 -6.41 -24.22
N LYS A 118 -17.59 -5.82 -24.58
CA LYS A 118 -18.79 -5.78 -23.75
C LYS A 118 -19.36 -7.18 -23.46
N ASP A 119 -19.30 -8.04 -24.43
CA ASP A 119 -19.76 -9.44 -24.37
C ASP A 119 -18.92 -10.33 -23.45
N GLN A 120 -17.67 -9.94 -23.18
CA GLN A 120 -16.74 -10.67 -22.32
C GLN A 120 -16.46 -9.97 -20.99
N ILE A 121 -17.02 -8.80 -20.76
CA ILE A 121 -16.61 -7.92 -19.64
C ILE A 121 -16.79 -8.59 -18.26
N GLU A 122 -17.83 -9.39 -18.08
CA GLU A 122 -18.06 -10.09 -16.82
C GLU A 122 -17.03 -11.20 -16.57
N LEU A 123 -16.63 -11.91 -17.62
CA LEU A 123 -15.57 -12.90 -17.54
C LEU A 123 -14.22 -12.24 -17.24
N ILE A 124 -13.92 -11.13 -17.92
CA ILE A 124 -12.72 -10.31 -17.68
C ILE A 124 -12.69 -9.85 -16.22
N ARG A 125 -13.80 -9.34 -15.70
CA ARG A 125 -13.93 -8.89 -14.29
C ARG A 125 -13.60 -10.02 -13.31
N GLN A 126 -14.12 -11.21 -13.53
CA GLN A 126 -13.87 -12.37 -12.66
C GLN A 126 -12.39 -12.78 -12.73
N GLN A 127 -11.81 -12.85 -13.90
CA GLN A 127 -10.40 -13.21 -14.09
C GLN A 127 -9.46 -12.18 -13.46
N VAL A 128 -9.72 -10.88 -13.66
CA VAL A 128 -8.95 -9.80 -13.05
C VAL A 128 -8.98 -9.91 -11.52
N LYS A 129 -10.16 -10.11 -10.94
CA LYS A 129 -10.30 -10.28 -9.50
C LYS A 129 -9.51 -11.47 -9.00
N GLN A 130 -9.68 -12.63 -9.60
CA GLN A 130 -9.00 -13.88 -9.22
C GLN A 130 -7.48 -13.75 -9.29
N ILE A 131 -6.95 -13.17 -10.37
CA ILE A 131 -5.51 -12.97 -10.56
C ILE A 131 -4.94 -12.05 -9.50
N LEU A 132 -5.60 -10.91 -9.25
CA LEU A 132 -5.11 -9.93 -8.30
C LEU A 132 -5.16 -10.44 -6.86
N GLU A 133 -6.19 -11.15 -6.47
CA GLU A 133 -6.32 -11.75 -5.13
C GLU A 133 -5.30 -12.88 -4.89
N ALA A 134 -4.83 -13.53 -5.96
CA ALA A 134 -3.84 -14.61 -5.90
C ALA A 134 -2.37 -14.15 -5.98
N ILE A 135 -2.08 -12.84 -6.10
CA ILE A 135 -0.71 -12.33 -6.25
C ILE A 135 0.16 -12.62 -5.03
N VAL A 136 -0.44 -12.66 -3.85
CA VAL A 136 0.22 -12.91 -2.58
C VAL A 136 -0.55 -13.94 -1.76
N ASP A 137 0.18 -14.77 -1.05
CA ASP A 137 -0.35 -15.67 -0.03
C ASP A 137 0.05 -15.12 1.35
N TRP A 138 -0.75 -14.18 1.86
CA TRP A 138 -0.57 -13.60 3.18
C TRP A 138 -1.59 -14.19 4.16
N ASN A 139 -1.26 -14.16 5.46
CA ASN A 139 -2.20 -14.55 6.52
C ASN A 139 -3.48 -13.68 6.53
N VAL A 140 -3.43 -12.50 5.91
CA VAL A 140 -4.58 -11.62 5.67
C VAL A 140 -4.90 -11.66 4.18
N PRO A 141 -6.13 -12.00 3.78
CA PRO A 141 -6.49 -12.09 2.37
C PRO A 141 -6.44 -10.71 1.70
N LEU A 142 -5.90 -10.68 0.48
CA LEU A 142 -6.00 -9.52 -0.40
C LEU A 142 -7.38 -9.55 -1.08
N LEU A 143 -8.24 -8.59 -0.75
CA LEU A 143 -9.58 -8.50 -1.35
C LEU A 143 -9.60 -7.41 -2.41
N VAL A 144 -10.12 -7.74 -3.59
CA VAL A 144 -10.23 -6.83 -4.72
C VAL A 144 -11.70 -6.51 -5.02
N THR A 145 -12.01 -5.22 -4.97
CA THR A 145 -13.32 -4.70 -5.37
C THR A 145 -13.28 -4.32 -6.85
N THR A 146 -14.29 -4.74 -7.60
CA THR A 146 -14.40 -4.44 -9.04
C THR A 146 -15.71 -3.71 -9.32
N ARG A 147 -15.68 -2.76 -10.24
CA ARG A 147 -16.85 -2.03 -10.73
C ARG A 147 -16.88 -2.09 -12.26
N LEU A 148 -18.08 -2.11 -12.83
CA LEU A 148 -18.30 -2.07 -14.28
C LEU A 148 -19.10 -0.83 -14.63
N GLY A 149 -18.83 -0.24 -15.79
CA GLY A 149 -19.54 0.90 -16.34
C GLY A 149 -19.13 1.14 -17.78
N ASN A 150 -19.87 1.98 -18.50
CA ASN A 150 -19.56 2.30 -19.90
C ASN A 150 -18.51 3.41 -20.04
N ASN A 151 -18.21 4.09 -18.94
CA ASN A 151 -17.21 5.15 -18.89
C ASN A 151 -16.65 5.27 -17.45
N TRP A 152 -15.53 6.00 -17.31
CA TRP A 152 -14.88 6.18 -16.03
C TRP A 152 -15.73 6.87 -14.96
N GLN A 153 -16.59 7.81 -15.36
CA GLN A 153 -17.44 8.54 -14.42
C GLN A 153 -18.44 7.60 -13.69
N GLU A 154 -18.94 6.57 -14.37
CA GLU A 154 -19.85 5.60 -13.77
C GLU A 154 -19.19 4.71 -12.70
N ILE A 155 -17.88 4.45 -12.82
CA ILE A 155 -17.13 3.55 -11.95
C ILE A 155 -16.33 4.26 -10.85
N SER A 156 -16.16 5.59 -10.93
CA SER A 156 -15.31 6.38 -10.01
C SER A 156 -16.00 6.86 -8.73
N LYS A 157 -17.05 6.21 -8.28
CA LYS A 157 -17.79 6.57 -7.04
C LYS A 157 -17.34 5.76 -5.85
#